data_eed294f323a2c6ab41a1d4f5dd97fbe2
#
_entry.id   eed294f323a2c6ab41a1d4f5dd97fbe2
#
_cell.length_a   1.000
_cell.length_b   1.000
_cell.length_c   1.000
_cell.angle_alpha   90.00
_cell.angle_beta   90.00
_cell.angle_gamma   90.00
#
_symmetry.space_group_name_H-M   'P 1'
#
loop_
_entity.id
_entity.type
_entity.pdbx_description
1 polymer ?
#
loop_
_entity_poly.entity_id
_entity_poly.type
_entity_poly.pdbx_seq_one_letter_code
_entity_poly.pdbx_strand_id
1 'polypeptide(L)'
;MANKEPGYVYILTNPSFREDWVKIGKSSRPVDVRSKELDNTAVPLPFEVFATLKTTKYNEAEKLVHRYIERFTNLRIRNNREFFNVQPEEALEIFREVATLLDDAEIEEVYKNGMKGGSSKVEETEPVALRKHSVSQDTGNRVWLIPYNKKYYDLKRCYDEVGEVYWTQHFHFKAGDTGYIYGSSPESAIRFSFRIKEADMPYDPKMDQDNKYVKGNGPINEETNSKLYAHMILTGETTSKRLSLANLLDRGLKGAPMGAMNLSKKELKDLLEYINDNF
;
A
#
# COMPACT_ATOMS: atom_id res chain seq x y z
N MET A 1 -6.11 -32.04 26.55
CA MET A 1 -5.53 -30.87 25.87
C MET A 1 -6.43 -29.70 26.22
N ALA A 2 -5.90 -28.65 26.87
CA ALA A 2 -6.72 -27.50 27.26
C ALA A 2 -7.27 -26.82 25.99
N ASN A 3 -8.59 -26.71 25.87
CA ASN A 3 -9.24 -25.90 24.83
C ASN A 3 -8.73 -24.46 24.99
N LYS A 4 -7.86 -24.01 24.11
CA LYS A 4 -7.48 -22.60 24.05
C LYS A 4 -8.70 -21.82 23.54
N GLU A 5 -9.19 -20.86 24.29
CA GLU A 5 -10.25 -19.96 23.83
C GLU A 5 -9.74 -19.16 22.63
N PRO A 6 -10.59 -18.99 21.58
CA PRO A 6 -10.21 -18.20 20.42
C PRO A 6 -10.03 -16.73 20.79
N GLY A 7 -9.07 -16.08 20.18
CA GLY A 7 -8.87 -14.65 20.20
C GLY A 7 -8.96 -14.07 18.80
N TYR A 8 -8.63 -12.81 18.66
CA TYR A 8 -8.82 -12.03 17.45
C TYR A 8 -7.52 -11.34 17.02
N VAL A 9 -7.25 -11.32 15.73
CA VAL A 9 -6.39 -10.33 15.08
C VAL A 9 -7.31 -9.35 14.37
N TYR A 10 -7.02 -8.06 14.41
CA TYR A 10 -7.92 -7.05 13.87
C TYR A 10 -7.20 -6.05 12.98
N ILE A 11 -7.93 -5.53 12.00
CA ILE A 11 -7.59 -4.35 11.21
C ILE A 11 -8.51 -3.23 11.67
N LEU A 12 -7.92 -2.16 12.20
CA LEU A 12 -8.65 -0.94 12.55
C LEU A 12 -8.22 0.20 11.63
N THR A 13 -9.20 0.97 11.20
CA THR A 13 -9.02 2.26 10.51
C THR A 13 -9.37 3.40 11.46
N ASN A 14 -8.99 4.62 11.10
CA ASN A 14 -9.37 5.81 11.85
C ASN A 14 -9.62 6.96 10.89
N PRO A 15 -10.81 7.59 10.89
CA PRO A 15 -11.14 8.69 9.97
C PRO A 15 -10.26 9.93 10.13
N SER A 16 -9.57 10.09 11.26
CA SER A 16 -8.61 11.19 11.47
C SER A 16 -7.20 10.89 10.96
N PHE A 17 -6.95 9.66 10.50
CA PHE A 17 -5.68 9.26 9.92
C PHE A 17 -5.79 9.22 8.40
N ARG A 18 -4.67 8.92 7.74
CA ARG A 18 -4.65 8.69 6.31
C ARG A 18 -5.41 7.39 5.99
N GLU A 19 -6.10 7.36 4.85
CA GLU A 19 -6.87 6.20 4.39
C GLU A 19 -6.01 4.92 4.23
N ASP A 20 -4.71 5.10 3.95
CA ASP A 20 -3.70 4.04 3.83
C ASP A 20 -2.99 3.74 5.16
N TRP A 21 -3.54 4.15 6.29
CA TRP A 21 -3.03 3.82 7.63
C TRP A 21 -3.98 2.90 8.36
N VAL A 22 -3.51 1.70 8.66
CA VAL A 22 -4.23 0.74 9.47
C VAL A 22 -3.47 0.43 10.75
N LYS A 23 -4.23 0.11 11.80
CA LYS A 23 -3.69 -0.50 12.99
C LYS A 23 -4.03 -1.99 12.98
N ILE A 24 -2.99 -2.83 13.07
CA ILE A 24 -3.15 -4.29 13.14
C ILE A 24 -2.60 -4.78 14.47
N GLY A 25 -3.46 -5.40 15.24
CA GLY A 25 -3.12 -5.93 16.55
C GLY A 25 -3.98 -7.12 16.90
N LYS A 26 -3.86 -7.62 18.13
CA LYS A 26 -4.60 -8.76 18.63
C LYS A 26 -5.33 -8.48 19.94
N SER A 27 -6.33 -9.29 20.21
CA SER A 27 -7.08 -9.27 21.47
C SER A 27 -7.56 -10.67 21.83
N SER A 28 -7.55 -11.01 23.11
CA SER A 28 -8.25 -12.18 23.63
C SER A 28 -9.74 -11.92 23.88
N ARG A 29 -10.20 -10.68 23.69
CA ARG A 29 -11.58 -10.23 23.88
C ARG A 29 -12.16 -9.75 22.54
N PRO A 30 -13.50 -9.68 22.42
CA PRO A 30 -14.15 -9.12 21.24
C PRO A 30 -13.60 -7.77 20.83
N VAL A 31 -13.47 -7.53 19.52
CA VAL A 31 -12.73 -6.37 18.99
C VAL A 31 -13.49 -5.06 19.17
N ASP A 32 -14.82 -5.11 19.23
CA ASP A 32 -15.68 -3.96 19.56
C ASP A 32 -15.41 -3.39 20.95
N VAL A 33 -15.05 -4.24 21.93
CA VAL A 33 -14.59 -3.80 23.25
C VAL A 33 -13.18 -3.22 23.14
N ARG A 34 -12.30 -3.90 22.40
CA ARG A 34 -10.90 -3.47 22.27
C ARG A 34 -10.75 -2.14 21.52
N SER A 35 -11.54 -1.89 20.48
CA SER A 35 -11.50 -0.63 19.73
C SER A 35 -11.89 0.57 20.60
N LYS A 36 -12.88 0.40 21.49
CA LYS A 36 -13.27 1.44 22.44
C LYS A 36 -12.19 1.75 23.50
N GLU A 37 -11.42 0.75 23.93
CA GLU A 37 -10.30 0.97 24.87
C GLU A 37 -9.14 1.76 24.22
N LEU A 38 -9.03 1.75 22.89
CA LEU A 38 -8.04 2.51 22.14
C LEU A 38 -8.49 3.95 21.89
N ASP A 39 -9.77 4.25 22.13
CA ASP A 39 -10.34 5.59 22.03
C ASP A 39 -9.94 6.38 23.28
N ASN A 40 -8.99 7.27 23.11
CA ASN A 40 -8.47 8.12 24.18
C ASN A 40 -8.19 9.54 23.64
N THR A 41 -7.91 10.47 24.53
CA THR A 41 -7.70 11.88 24.19
C THR A 41 -6.55 12.17 23.23
N ALA A 42 -5.70 11.18 22.95
CA ALA A 42 -4.62 11.31 21.94
C ALA A 42 -5.06 11.03 20.51
N VAL A 43 -6.29 10.54 20.33
CA VAL A 43 -6.86 10.20 19.01
C VAL A 43 -8.10 11.04 18.76
N PRO A 44 -8.12 11.90 17.72
CA PRO A 44 -9.23 12.85 17.48
C PRO A 44 -10.59 12.19 17.20
N LEU A 45 -10.60 11.02 16.54
CA LEU A 45 -11.80 10.24 16.23
C LEU A 45 -11.62 8.78 16.66
N PRO A 46 -12.70 8.06 16.96
CA PRO A 46 -12.64 6.66 17.36
C PRO A 46 -12.11 5.77 16.25
N PHE A 47 -11.52 4.63 16.64
CA PHE A 47 -11.15 3.58 15.71
C PHE A 47 -12.38 2.83 15.22
N GLU A 48 -12.40 2.53 13.93
CA GLU A 48 -13.40 1.70 13.27
C GLU A 48 -12.82 0.32 12.97
N VAL A 49 -13.60 -0.73 13.23
CA VAL A 49 -13.21 -2.11 12.91
C VAL A 49 -13.45 -2.34 11.43
N PHE A 50 -12.38 -2.59 10.67
CA PHE A 50 -12.46 -2.91 9.25
C PHE A 50 -12.68 -4.41 9.03
N ALA A 51 -11.85 -5.25 9.66
CA ALA A 51 -11.99 -6.70 9.62
C ALA A 51 -11.40 -7.35 10.87
N THR A 52 -11.84 -8.58 11.16
CA THR A 52 -11.27 -9.41 12.21
C THR A 52 -10.96 -10.82 11.69
N LEU A 53 -9.93 -11.44 12.25
CA LEU A 53 -9.57 -12.84 12.07
C LEU A 53 -9.60 -13.52 13.44
N LYS A 54 -10.54 -14.42 13.63
CA LYS A 54 -10.75 -15.17 14.88
C LYS A 54 -10.09 -16.53 14.76
N THR A 55 -9.27 -16.90 15.74
CA THR A 55 -8.58 -18.20 15.80
C THR A 55 -8.05 -18.48 17.20
N THR A 56 -7.91 -19.74 17.57
CA THR A 56 -7.21 -20.13 18.81
C THR A 56 -5.72 -19.83 18.75
N LYS A 57 -5.17 -19.67 17.54
CA LYS A 57 -3.75 -19.34 17.25
C LYS A 57 -3.51 -17.85 17.01
N TYR A 58 -4.34 -16.95 17.56
CA TYR A 58 -4.30 -15.51 17.26
C TYR A 58 -2.94 -14.83 17.55
N ASN A 59 -2.14 -15.37 18.49
CA ASN A 59 -0.78 -14.87 18.72
C ASN A 59 0.18 -15.19 17.56
N GLU A 60 0.00 -16.33 16.93
CA GLU A 60 0.78 -16.77 15.77
C GLU A 60 0.29 -16.04 14.51
N ALA A 61 -1.04 -15.93 14.37
CA ALA A 61 -1.67 -15.21 13.28
C ALA A 61 -1.20 -13.74 13.21
N GLU A 62 -1.20 -13.01 14.33
CA GLU A 62 -0.70 -11.63 14.37
C GLU A 62 0.76 -11.53 13.92
N LYS A 63 1.63 -12.43 14.41
CA LYS A 63 3.04 -12.46 14.02
C LYS A 63 3.21 -12.77 12.53
N LEU A 64 2.38 -13.66 11.97
CA LEU A 64 2.39 -13.96 10.55
C LEU A 64 1.95 -12.72 9.75
N VAL A 65 0.81 -12.13 10.08
CA VAL A 65 0.32 -10.92 9.42
C VAL A 65 1.37 -9.80 9.44
N HIS A 66 1.95 -9.50 10.61
CA HIS A 66 3.00 -8.48 10.71
C HIS A 66 4.22 -8.83 9.85
N ARG A 67 4.65 -10.11 9.83
CA ARG A 67 5.76 -10.57 9.01
C ARG A 67 5.46 -10.46 7.52
N TYR A 68 4.24 -10.80 7.10
CA TYR A 68 3.82 -10.65 5.70
C TYR A 68 3.83 -9.19 5.30
N ILE A 69 3.21 -8.30 6.08
CA ILE A 69 3.21 -6.87 5.80
C ILE A 69 4.65 -6.31 5.78
N GLU A 70 5.49 -6.64 6.76
CA GLU A 70 6.89 -6.20 6.81
C GLU A 70 7.71 -6.72 5.63
N ARG A 71 7.48 -7.97 5.22
CA ARG A 71 8.20 -8.61 4.11
C ARG A 71 7.80 -8.04 2.75
N PHE A 72 6.51 -7.70 2.59
CA PHE A 72 5.98 -7.23 1.32
C PHE A 72 6.02 -5.72 1.16
N THR A 73 6.14 -4.94 2.24
CA THR A 73 5.85 -3.51 2.15
C THR A 73 6.91 -2.58 2.76
N ASN A 74 7.82 -3.02 3.63
CA ASN A 74 8.66 -2.13 4.45
C ASN A 74 7.87 -0.98 5.13
N LEU A 75 6.56 -1.14 5.29
CA LEU A 75 5.60 -0.08 5.57
C LEU A 75 5.21 0.03 7.04
N ARG A 76 5.96 -0.60 7.93
CA ARG A 76 5.77 -0.36 9.37
C ARG A 76 6.22 1.04 9.71
N ILE A 77 5.31 1.87 10.20
CA ILE A 77 5.56 3.29 10.49
C ILE A 77 6.64 3.47 11.56
N ARG A 78 6.73 2.55 12.51
CA ARG A 78 7.82 2.42 13.51
C ARG A 78 7.91 1.00 14.02
N ASN A 79 9.11 0.49 14.25
CA ASN A 79 9.38 -0.89 14.70
C ASN A 79 8.67 -1.32 16.00
N ASN A 80 8.25 -0.37 16.85
CA ASN A 80 7.57 -0.63 18.11
C ASN A 80 6.07 -0.24 18.10
N ARG A 81 5.47 -0.02 16.94
CA ARG A 81 4.08 0.37 16.78
C ARG A 81 3.34 -0.60 15.87
N GLU A 82 2.05 -0.82 16.18
CA GLU A 82 1.13 -1.69 15.42
C GLU A 82 0.44 -0.93 14.27
N PHE A 83 1.07 0.14 13.76
CA PHE A 83 0.57 0.95 12.66
C PHE A 83 1.35 0.68 11.40
N PHE A 84 0.60 0.47 10.30
CA PHE A 84 1.13 0.13 8.99
C PHE A 84 0.57 1.07 7.94
N ASN A 85 1.40 1.43 6.96
CA ASN A 85 1.02 2.22 5.81
C ASN A 85 0.61 1.26 4.68
N VAL A 86 -0.56 0.69 4.78
CA VAL A 86 -1.14 -0.28 3.85
C VAL A 86 -2.63 0.00 3.72
N GLN A 87 -3.19 -0.19 2.52
CA GLN A 87 -4.62 -0.05 2.33
C GLN A 87 -5.36 -1.13 3.15
N PRO A 88 -6.49 -0.79 3.76
CA PRO A 88 -7.26 -1.75 4.55
C PRO A 88 -7.62 -3.03 3.78
N GLU A 89 -7.92 -2.90 2.49
CA GLU A 89 -8.25 -4.00 1.59
C GLU A 89 -7.03 -4.92 1.35
N GLU A 90 -5.84 -4.34 1.18
CA GLU A 90 -4.60 -5.11 1.03
C GLU A 90 -4.24 -5.85 2.32
N ALA A 91 -4.45 -5.21 3.47
CA ALA A 91 -4.29 -5.85 4.77
C ALA A 91 -5.28 -7.02 4.96
N LEU A 92 -6.50 -6.87 4.43
CA LEU A 92 -7.52 -7.93 4.45
C LEU A 92 -7.12 -9.13 3.58
N GLU A 93 -6.52 -8.91 2.40
CA GLU A 93 -6.00 -10.00 1.57
C GLU A 93 -4.93 -10.80 2.33
N ILE A 94 -4.04 -10.12 3.06
CA ILE A 94 -3.06 -10.79 3.92
C ILE A 94 -3.75 -11.60 5.02
N PHE A 95 -4.86 -11.11 5.59
CA PHE A 95 -5.66 -11.88 6.54
C PHE A 95 -6.21 -13.17 5.91
N ARG A 96 -6.72 -13.08 4.68
CA ARG A 96 -7.23 -14.23 3.93
C ARG A 96 -6.12 -15.26 3.67
N GLU A 97 -4.93 -14.81 3.25
CA GLU A 97 -3.79 -15.71 3.07
C GLU A 97 -3.36 -16.38 4.37
N VAL A 98 -3.25 -15.64 5.47
CA VAL A 98 -2.91 -16.19 6.78
C VAL A 98 -4.00 -17.16 7.28
N ALA A 99 -5.27 -16.87 7.02
CA ALA A 99 -6.37 -17.76 7.38
C ALA A 99 -6.28 -19.13 6.71
N THR A 100 -5.80 -19.19 5.45
CA THR A 100 -5.60 -20.48 4.75
C THR A 100 -4.54 -21.37 5.40
N LEU A 101 -3.64 -20.80 6.20
CA LEU A 101 -2.59 -21.49 6.92
C LEU A 101 -3.03 -22.00 8.31
N LEU A 102 -4.25 -21.67 8.72
CA LEU A 102 -4.78 -21.95 10.04
C LEU A 102 -6.06 -22.79 9.91
N ASP A 103 -6.14 -23.88 10.67
CA ASP A 103 -7.24 -24.84 10.57
C ASP A 103 -8.57 -24.32 11.13
N ASP A 104 -8.53 -23.27 11.98
CA ASP A 104 -9.66 -22.75 12.76
C ASP A 104 -9.88 -21.24 12.58
N ALA A 105 -9.38 -20.67 11.49
CA ALA A 105 -9.47 -19.23 11.27
C ALA A 105 -10.80 -18.85 10.61
N GLU A 106 -11.49 -17.89 11.22
CA GLU A 106 -12.70 -17.25 10.69
C GLU A 106 -12.45 -15.76 10.46
N ILE A 107 -12.75 -15.25 9.26
CA ILE A 107 -12.65 -13.82 8.94
C ILE A 107 -14.04 -13.20 8.95
N GLU A 108 -14.18 -12.08 9.66
CA GLU A 108 -15.35 -11.23 9.65
C GLU A 108 -14.99 -9.85 9.09
N GLU A 109 -15.62 -9.47 7.99
CA GLU A 109 -15.48 -8.15 7.36
C GLU A 109 -16.59 -7.24 7.90
N VAL A 110 -16.24 -6.27 8.72
CA VAL A 110 -17.21 -5.38 9.36
C VAL A 110 -17.55 -4.19 8.49
N TYR A 111 -16.60 -3.75 7.66
CA TYR A 111 -16.76 -2.61 6.77
C TYR A 111 -17.09 -3.04 5.35
N LYS A 112 -18.36 -2.97 4.99
CA LYS A 112 -18.84 -3.07 3.60
C LYS A 112 -19.42 -1.73 3.18
N ASN A 113 -18.61 -0.91 2.49
CA ASN A 113 -19.04 0.25 1.69
C ASN A 113 -20.31 0.99 2.21
N GLY A 114 -20.22 1.60 3.37
CA GLY A 114 -21.26 2.55 3.84
C GLY A 114 -22.60 1.93 4.29
N MET A 115 -22.73 0.61 4.39
CA MET A 115 -23.91 -0.04 4.95
C MET A 115 -23.58 -0.76 6.26
N LYS A 116 -24.22 -0.36 7.33
CA LYS A 116 -24.15 -1.00 8.64
C LYS A 116 -24.67 -2.44 8.56
N GLY A 117 -23.88 -3.33 9.14
CA GLY A 117 -24.05 -4.76 9.08
C GLY A 117 -25.33 -5.33 9.65
N GLY A 118 -25.76 -6.40 9.06
CA GLY A 118 -26.64 -7.41 9.61
C GLY A 118 -25.99 -8.76 9.36
N SER A 119 -25.86 -9.54 10.43
CA SER A 119 -25.42 -10.93 10.42
C SER A 119 -26.25 -11.74 9.41
N SER A 120 -25.63 -12.33 8.42
CA SER A 120 -26.27 -13.33 7.58
C SER A 120 -25.42 -14.60 7.55
N LYS A 121 -26.09 -15.70 7.97
CA LYS A 121 -25.61 -17.07 7.92
C LYS A 121 -25.17 -17.42 6.50
N VAL A 122 -24.03 -18.09 6.40
CA VAL A 122 -23.50 -18.66 5.16
C VAL A 122 -24.36 -19.87 4.81
N GLU A 123 -25.08 -19.82 3.70
CA GLU A 123 -25.53 -21.01 2.96
C GLU A 123 -24.43 -21.40 1.97
N GLU A 124 -24.07 -22.68 2.04
CA GLU A 124 -23.17 -23.31 1.07
C GLU A 124 -23.79 -23.24 -0.33
N THR A 125 -23.09 -22.61 -1.25
CA THR A 125 -23.32 -22.78 -2.69
C THR A 125 -21.99 -22.84 -3.43
N GLU A 126 -21.96 -23.73 -4.40
CA GLU A 126 -20.91 -24.24 -5.26
C GLU A 126 -19.93 -23.20 -5.87
N PRO A 127 -18.78 -23.61 -6.41
CA PRO A 127 -17.68 -22.75 -6.81
C PRO A 127 -18.11 -21.84 -7.97
N VAL A 128 -18.23 -20.57 -7.68
CA VAL A 128 -18.56 -19.56 -8.68
C VAL A 128 -17.28 -19.04 -9.30
N ALA A 129 -17.20 -19.21 -10.63
CA ALA A 129 -16.23 -18.60 -11.52
C ALA A 129 -15.94 -17.14 -11.16
N LEU A 130 -14.67 -16.75 -11.29
CA LEU A 130 -14.14 -15.39 -11.16
C LEU A 130 -15.18 -14.32 -11.53
N ARG A 131 -15.78 -13.70 -10.52
CA ARG A 131 -16.58 -12.49 -10.74
C ARG A 131 -15.61 -11.36 -10.99
N LYS A 132 -15.56 -10.95 -12.24
CA LYS A 132 -14.98 -9.66 -12.65
C LYS A 132 -15.59 -8.58 -11.78
N HIS A 133 -14.78 -7.93 -10.95
CA HIS A 133 -15.19 -6.70 -10.30
C HIS A 133 -15.69 -5.73 -11.38
N SER A 134 -16.86 -5.15 -11.16
CA SER A 134 -17.36 -4.06 -11.96
C SER A 134 -16.40 -2.89 -11.80
N VAL A 135 -15.47 -2.78 -12.74
CA VAL A 135 -14.63 -1.61 -12.91
C VAL A 135 -15.59 -0.46 -13.21
N SER A 136 -15.73 0.50 -12.28
CA SER A 136 -16.19 1.81 -12.65
C SER A 136 -15.33 2.24 -13.84
N GLN A 137 -15.95 2.53 -14.98
CA GLN A 137 -15.27 3.01 -16.19
C GLN A 137 -14.70 4.40 -15.90
N ASP A 138 -13.55 4.44 -15.22
CA ASP A 138 -12.67 5.59 -15.26
C ASP A 138 -11.75 5.36 -16.48
N THR A 139 -12.14 5.91 -17.63
CA THR A 139 -11.48 5.72 -18.92
C THR A 139 -10.27 6.65 -19.11
N GLY A 140 -9.81 7.30 -18.06
CA GLY A 140 -8.63 8.17 -18.05
C GLY A 140 -7.38 7.47 -17.50
N ASN A 141 -6.23 7.72 -18.13
CA ASN A 141 -4.94 7.35 -17.54
C ASN A 141 -4.75 8.13 -16.24
N ARG A 142 -4.41 7.42 -15.17
CA ARG A 142 -4.17 8.04 -13.86
C ARG A 142 -2.79 8.66 -13.82
N VAL A 143 -2.65 9.70 -12.98
CA VAL A 143 -1.36 10.34 -12.70
C VAL A 143 -0.92 9.99 -11.28
N TRP A 144 0.28 9.47 -11.15
CA TRP A 144 0.82 8.98 -9.88
C TRP A 144 1.97 9.87 -9.38
N LEU A 145 2.14 9.93 -8.05
CA LEU A 145 3.36 10.42 -7.41
C LEU A 145 3.93 9.26 -6.60
N ILE A 146 5.13 8.79 -6.96
CA ILE A 146 5.80 7.67 -6.29
C ILE A 146 7.12 8.13 -5.66
N PRO A 147 7.45 7.67 -4.44
CA PRO A 147 8.73 7.98 -3.82
C PRO A 147 9.83 7.05 -4.30
N TYR A 148 11.06 7.57 -4.38
CA TYR A 148 12.26 6.77 -4.45
C TYR A 148 13.32 7.28 -3.48
N ASN A 149 14.28 6.43 -3.14
CA ASN A 149 15.37 6.80 -2.26
C ASN A 149 16.70 6.58 -2.96
N LYS A 150 17.42 7.67 -3.21
CA LYS A 150 18.75 7.68 -3.85
C LYS A 150 19.82 6.86 -3.12
N LYS A 151 19.60 6.60 -1.83
CA LYS A 151 20.48 5.72 -1.03
C LYS A 151 20.43 4.28 -1.52
N TYR A 152 19.30 3.83 -2.05
CA TYR A 152 19.05 2.44 -2.43
C TYR A 152 19.02 2.19 -3.93
N TYR A 153 18.83 3.23 -4.74
CA TYR A 153 18.74 3.10 -6.19
C TYR A 153 19.30 4.34 -6.91
N ASP A 154 20.08 4.15 -7.97
CA ASP A 154 20.63 5.22 -8.79
C ASP A 154 19.74 5.51 -10.00
N LEU A 155 18.59 6.12 -9.72
CA LEU A 155 17.60 6.41 -10.76
C LEU A 155 18.13 7.38 -11.82
N LYS A 156 18.98 8.32 -11.43
CA LYS A 156 19.62 9.26 -12.38
C LYS A 156 20.49 8.51 -13.40
N ARG A 157 21.35 7.63 -12.93
CA ARG A 157 22.18 6.82 -13.80
C ARG A 157 21.34 5.89 -14.69
N CYS A 158 20.27 5.30 -14.15
CA CYS A 158 19.32 4.49 -14.91
C CYS A 158 18.66 5.31 -16.01
N TYR A 159 18.21 6.53 -15.70
CA TYR A 159 17.63 7.45 -16.69
C TYR A 159 18.61 7.78 -17.82
N ASP A 160 19.86 8.10 -17.49
CA ASP A 160 20.89 8.49 -18.48
C ASP A 160 21.33 7.32 -19.38
N GLU A 161 21.41 6.09 -18.83
CA GLU A 161 21.92 4.92 -19.55
C GLU A 161 20.85 4.18 -20.34
N VAL A 162 19.64 4.06 -19.81
CA VAL A 162 18.59 3.17 -20.35
C VAL A 162 17.26 3.90 -20.57
N GLY A 163 16.87 4.82 -19.67
CA GLY A 163 15.62 5.56 -19.76
C GLY A 163 14.36 4.74 -19.43
N GLU A 164 14.52 3.51 -18.97
CA GLU A 164 13.42 2.66 -18.53
C GLU A 164 13.79 1.85 -17.29
N VAL A 165 12.82 1.41 -16.52
CA VAL A 165 13.03 0.67 -15.26
C VAL A 165 11.89 -0.32 -15.00
N TYR A 166 12.23 -1.48 -14.45
CA TYR A 166 11.27 -2.43 -13.92
C TYR A 166 11.09 -2.20 -12.42
N TRP A 167 9.97 -1.58 -12.08
CA TRP A 167 9.67 -1.19 -10.70
C TRP A 167 8.83 -2.25 -10.01
N THR A 168 9.23 -2.70 -8.82
CA THR A 168 8.39 -3.60 -8.02
C THR A 168 7.02 -2.94 -7.78
N GLN A 169 5.97 -3.62 -8.21
CA GLN A 169 4.63 -3.07 -8.19
C GLN A 169 3.94 -3.42 -6.87
N HIS A 170 3.68 -2.39 -6.08
CA HIS A 170 2.90 -2.46 -4.83
C HIS A 170 1.52 -1.80 -4.97
N PHE A 171 1.17 -1.30 -6.16
CA PHE A 171 -0.05 -0.54 -6.43
C PHE A 171 -0.62 -0.94 -7.79
N HIS A 172 -1.92 -0.79 -7.97
CA HIS A 172 -2.61 -1.16 -9.21
C HIS A 172 -2.36 -0.14 -10.33
N PHE A 173 -1.16 -0.12 -10.86
CA PHE A 173 -0.86 0.62 -12.08
C PHE A 173 -1.58 -0.02 -13.27
N LYS A 174 -1.82 0.79 -14.32
CA LYS A 174 -2.30 0.32 -15.62
C LYS A 174 -1.37 0.83 -16.72
N ALA A 175 -1.26 0.07 -17.79
CA ALA A 175 -0.58 0.54 -19.00
C ALA A 175 -1.19 1.88 -19.45
N GLY A 176 -0.34 2.87 -19.72
CA GLY A 176 -0.74 4.24 -20.04
C GLY A 176 -0.83 5.19 -18.85
N ASP A 177 -0.85 4.72 -17.60
CA ASP A 177 -0.71 5.59 -16.43
C ASP A 177 0.60 6.38 -16.53
N THR A 178 0.59 7.62 -16.05
CA THR A 178 1.77 8.50 -16.00
C THR A 178 2.04 8.91 -14.56
N GLY A 179 3.12 9.63 -14.33
CA GLY A 179 3.37 10.14 -12.99
C GLY A 179 4.72 10.79 -12.82
N TYR A 180 4.98 11.11 -11.57
CA TYR A 180 6.19 11.78 -11.12
C TYR A 180 6.88 10.96 -10.04
N ILE A 181 8.20 11.05 -9.99
CA ILE A 181 9.03 10.36 -8.99
C ILE A 181 9.61 11.41 -8.06
N TYR A 182 9.25 11.27 -6.79
CA TYR A 182 9.70 12.13 -5.70
C TYR A 182 10.95 11.52 -5.05
N GLY A 183 12.07 12.24 -5.11
CA GLY A 183 13.28 11.90 -4.36
C GLY A 183 13.12 12.18 -2.88
N SER A 184 13.23 11.14 -2.05
CA SER A 184 13.25 11.28 -0.59
C SER A 184 14.48 12.07 -0.13
N SER A 185 14.54 12.40 1.17
CA SER A 185 15.70 13.12 1.74
C SER A 185 17.03 12.47 1.32
N PRO A 186 18.03 13.26 0.95
CA PRO A 186 18.16 14.72 1.05
C PRO A 186 17.58 15.52 -0.13
N GLU A 187 17.13 14.90 -1.20
CA GLU A 187 16.60 15.61 -2.38
C GLU A 187 15.28 16.34 -2.07
N SER A 188 14.38 15.66 -1.39
CA SER A 188 13.07 16.18 -0.92
C SER A 188 12.32 16.98 -1.98
N ALA A 189 12.25 16.46 -3.22
CA ALA A 189 11.63 17.11 -4.36
C ALA A 189 11.25 16.10 -5.46
N ILE A 190 10.31 16.47 -6.34
CA ILE A 190 10.08 15.73 -7.57
C ILE A 190 11.29 15.88 -8.48
N ARG A 191 11.74 14.77 -9.09
CA ARG A 191 12.95 14.71 -9.92
C ARG A 191 12.71 14.12 -11.29
N PHE A 192 11.82 13.15 -11.44
CA PHE A 192 11.59 12.48 -12.70
C PHE A 192 10.10 12.39 -13.01
N SER A 193 9.77 12.23 -14.28
CA SER A 193 8.45 11.81 -14.75
C SER A 193 8.55 10.44 -15.42
N PHE A 194 7.44 9.73 -15.46
CA PHE A 194 7.37 8.40 -16.06
C PHE A 194 6.02 8.13 -16.72
N ARG A 195 6.01 7.09 -17.55
CA ARG A 195 4.80 6.46 -18.09
C ARG A 195 4.88 4.96 -17.91
N ILE A 196 3.80 4.33 -17.50
CA ILE A 196 3.69 2.88 -17.42
C ILE A 196 3.48 2.33 -18.82
N LYS A 197 4.42 1.49 -19.26
CA LYS A 197 4.33 0.77 -20.53
C LYS A 197 3.55 -0.53 -20.35
N GLU A 198 3.82 -1.25 -19.28
CA GLU A 198 3.22 -2.52 -18.92
C GLU A 198 3.13 -2.65 -17.39
N ALA A 199 2.08 -3.29 -16.89
CA ALA A 199 1.84 -3.48 -15.46
C ALA A 199 1.47 -4.94 -15.17
N ASP A 200 1.47 -5.29 -13.88
CA ASP A 200 1.13 -6.63 -13.38
C ASP A 200 2.00 -7.75 -14.00
N MET A 201 3.27 -7.43 -14.30
CA MET A 201 4.20 -8.35 -14.93
C MET A 201 4.77 -9.33 -13.90
N PRO A 202 4.76 -10.64 -14.15
CA PRO A 202 5.59 -11.55 -13.38
C PRO A 202 7.07 -11.25 -13.65
N TYR A 203 7.94 -11.78 -12.78
CA TYR A 203 9.38 -11.65 -13.01
C TYR A 203 9.79 -12.22 -14.38
N ASP A 204 10.69 -11.51 -15.03
CA ASP A 204 11.37 -11.91 -16.27
C ASP A 204 12.89 -11.61 -16.08
N PRO A 205 13.80 -12.54 -16.42
CA PRO A 205 15.24 -12.35 -16.25
C PRO A 205 15.83 -11.07 -16.86
N LYS A 206 15.17 -10.49 -17.88
CA LYS A 206 15.56 -9.19 -18.43
C LYS A 206 15.50 -8.04 -17.40
N MET A 207 14.69 -8.21 -16.34
CA MET A 207 14.55 -7.20 -15.28
C MET A 207 15.81 -7.09 -14.41
N ASP A 208 16.69 -8.11 -14.43
CA ASP A 208 17.95 -8.10 -13.69
C ASP A 208 18.95 -7.03 -14.17
N GLN A 209 18.76 -6.55 -15.41
CA GLN A 209 19.56 -5.43 -15.93
C GLN A 209 19.48 -4.19 -15.03
N ASP A 210 18.39 -4.00 -14.31
CA ASP A 210 18.17 -2.86 -13.43
C ASP A 210 18.91 -3.01 -12.08
N ASN A 211 19.26 -4.25 -11.71
CA ASN A 211 19.94 -4.54 -10.45
C ASN A 211 21.33 -3.85 -10.37
N LYS A 212 21.96 -3.51 -11.51
CA LYS A 212 23.20 -2.75 -11.56
C LYS A 212 23.08 -1.31 -11.02
N TYR A 213 21.86 -0.78 -10.90
CA TYR A 213 21.59 0.54 -10.34
C TYR A 213 21.22 0.50 -8.86
N VAL A 214 21.01 -0.70 -8.30
CA VAL A 214 20.75 -0.89 -6.87
C VAL A 214 22.00 -0.57 -6.07
N LYS A 215 21.84 0.15 -4.96
CA LYS A 215 22.92 0.55 -4.05
C LYS A 215 22.70 -0.09 -2.67
N GLY A 216 23.80 -0.52 -2.06
CA GLY A 216 23.76 -1.09 -0.71
C GLY A 216 22.77 -2.26 -0.60
N ASN A 217 21.87 -2.18 0.36
CA ASN A 217 20.83 -3.18 0.59
C ASN A 217 19.49 -2.79 -0.08
N GLY A 218 19.54 -2.08 -1.20
CA GLY A 218 18.33 -1.74 -1.96
C GLY A 218 17.64 -2.99 -2.51
N PRO A 219 16.34 -2.90 -2.80
CA PRO A 219 15.59 -4.03 -3.36
C PRO A 219 16.09 -4.36 -4.78
N ILE A 220 16.30 -5.64 -5.06
CA ILE A 220 16.66 -6.15 -6.38
C ILE A 220 15.44 -6.79 -7.04
N ASN A 221 15.46 -6.79 -8.38
CA ASN A 221 14.55 -7.61 -9.16
C ASN A 221 14.99 -9.07 -9.02
N GLU A 222 14.07 -9.92 -8.66
CA GLU A 222 14.34 -11.34 -8.39
C GLU A 222 13.09 -12.18 -8.67
N GLU A 223 13.30 -13.43 -9.04
CA GLU A 223 12.20 -14.37 -9.20
C GLU A 223 11.59 -14.71 -7.84
N THR A 224 10.34 -14.31 -7.67
CA THR A 224 9.53 -14.68 -6.51
C THR A 224 8.08 -14.86 -6.94
N ASN A 225 7.37 -15.81 -6.34
CA ASN A 225 5.98 -16.10 -6.68
C ASN A 225 4.99 -14.99 -6.25
N SER A 226 5.47 -13.95 -5.57
CA SER A 226 4.62 -12.92 -4.96
C SER A 226 4.87 -11.49 -5.42
N LYS A 227 5.93 -11.25 -6.21
CA LYS A 227 6.22 -9.89 -6.72
C LYS A 227 5.71 -9.73 -8.13
N LEU A 228 4.97 -8.65 -8.35
CA LEU A 228 4.66 -8.14 -9.67
C LEU A 228 5.51 -6.90 -9.97
N TYR A 229 5.70 -6.62 -11.23
CA TYR A 229 6.51 -5.52 -11.72
C TYR A 229 5.75 -4.65 -12.69
N ALA A 230 6.08 -3.36 -12.71
CA ALA A 230 5.65 -2.44 -13.74
C ALA A 230 6.84 -2.00 -14.58
N HIS A 231 6.72 -2.09 -15.89
CA HIS A 231 7.68 -1.53 -16.84
C HIS A 231 7.39 -0.05 -17.00
N MET A 232 8.28 0.80 -16.53
CA MET A 232 8.18 2.25 -16.58
C MET A 232 9.18 2.81 -17.57
N ILE A 233 8.70 3.70 -18.44
CA ILE A 233 9.54 4.55 -19.27
C ILE A 233 9.73 5.87 -18.52
N LEU A 234 10.96 6.25 -18.24
CA LEU A 234 11.32 7.53 -17.64
C LEU A 234 11.23 8.61 -18.74
N THR A 235 10.33 9.58 -18.59
CA THR A 235 9.97 10.51 -19.66
C THR A 235 10.59 11.89 -19.51
N GLY A 236 11.12 12.21 -18.34
CA GLY A 236 11.77 13.50 -18.10
C GLY A 236 12.51 13.55 -16.77
N GLU A 237 13.40 14.52 -16.66
CA GLU A 237 14.14 14.87 -15.46
C GLU A 237 14.03 16.37 -15.19
N THR A 238 13.96 16.75 -13.91
CA THR A 238 13.95 18.16 -13.51
C THR A 238 14.84 18.42 -12.28
N THR A 239 15.44 19.59 -12.26
CA THR A 239 16.16 20.12 -11.09
C THR A 239 15.41 21.31 -10.48
N SER A 240 14.17 21.54 -10.91
CA SER A 240 13.35 22.67 -10.47
C SER A 240 13.25 22.73 -8.94
N LYS A 241 13.61 23.86 -8.35
CA LYS A 241 13.44 24.13 -6.93
C LYS A 241 11.97 24.34 -6.55
N ARG A 242 11.12 24.66 -7.54
CA ARG A 242 9.67 24.85 -7.33
C ARG A 242 8.97 23.55 -6.95
N LEU A 243 9.54 22.40 -7.31
CA LEU A 243 9.00 21.08 -6.98
C LEU A 243 9.59 20.48 -5.69
N SER A 244 10.13 21.32 -4.81
CA SER A 244 10.56 20.93 -3.46
C SER A 244 9.38 20.58 -2.56
N LEU A 245 9.63 19.74 -1.55
CA LEU A 245 8.60 19.34 -0.57
C LEU A 245 7.86 20.54 0.03
N ALA A 246 8.59 21.60 0.42
CA ALA A 246 7.98 22.77 1.01
C ALA A 246 6.91 23.39 0.08
N ASN A 247 7.25 23.60 -1.19
CA ASN A 247 6.32 24.17 -2.15
C ASN A 247 5.14 23.23 -2.47
N LEU A 248 5.36 21.91 -2.48
CA LEU A 248 4.31 20.92 -2.68
C LEU A 248 3.32 20.89 -1.49
N LEU A 249 3.83 21.05 -0.26
CA LEU A 249 2.99 21.16 0.94
C LEU A 249 2.08 22.40 0.88
N ASP A 250 2.61 23.54 0.42
CA ASP A 250 1.84 24.77 0.23
C ASP A 250 0.73 24.64 -0.84
N ARG A 251 0.80 23.61 -1.69
CA ARG A 251 -0.17 23.30 -2.75
C ARG A 251 -1.08 22.12 -2.43
N GLY A 252 -1.11 21.68 -1.17
CA GLY A 252 -2.06 20.68 -0.69
C GLY A 252 -1.51 19.27 -0.54
N LEU A 253 -0.20 19.05 -0.77
CA LEU A 253 0.43 17.79 -0.36
C LEU A 253 0.46 17.74 1.17
N LYS A 254 -0.03 16.64 1.76
CA LYS A 254 -0.17 16.51 3.23
C LYS A 254 1.12 16.08 3.95
N GLY A 255 2.18 15.74 3.21
CA GLY A 255 3.46 15.25 3.74
C GLY A 255 4.36 14.72 2.63
N ALA A 256 5.60 14.35 2.97
CA ALA A 256 6.46 13.67 2.02
C ALA A 256 5.82 12.33 1.59
N PRO A 257 5.79 12.03 0.28
CA PRO A 257 5.25 10.75 -0.18
C PRO A 257 5.99 9.58 0.45
N MET A 258 5.25 8.66 1.08
CA MET A 258 5.80 7.44 1.67
C MET A 258 5.47 6.20 0.82
N GLY A 259 4.52 6.31 -0.10
CA GLY A 259 4.09 5.30 -1.06
C GLY A 259 3.51 5.97 -2.31
N ALA A 260 3.02 5.19 -3.27
CA ALA A 260 2.39 5.74 -4.45
C ALA A 260 1.08 6.45 -4.09
N MET A 261 0.90 7.62 -4.67
CA MET A 261 -0.28 8.45 -4.47
C MET A 261 -0.90 8.78 -5.83
N ASN A 262 -2.20 8.57 -5.96
CA ASN A 262 -2.95 8.95 -7.16
C ASN A 262 -3.27 10.45 -7.11
N LEU A 263 -2.62 11.22 -8.00
CA LEU A 263 -2.82 12.67 -8.15
C LEU A 263 -4.07 13.04 -8.98
N SER A 264 -4.69 12.08 -9.67
CA SER A 264 -5.90 12.33 -10.47
C SER A 264 -7.16 12.54 -9.61
N LYS A 265 -7.06 12.40 -8.30
CA LYS A 265 -8.16 12.68 -7.37
C LYS A 265 -8.54 14.16 -7.41
N LYS A 266 -9.84 14.45 -7.34
CA LYS A 266 -10.40 15.80 -7.45
C LYS A 266 -9.77 16.80 -6.46
N GLU A 267 -9.51 16.37 -5.25
CA GLU A 267 -8.92 17.18 -4.17
C GLU A 267 -7.43 17.52 -4.39
N LEU A 268 -6.77 16.88 -5.35
CA LEU A 268 -5.35 17.12 -5.69
C LEU A 268 -5.18 17.81 -7.05
N LYS A 269 -6.26 18.30 -7.64
CA LYS A 269 -6.22 18.91 -8.96
C LYS A 269 -5.26 20.10 -9.03
N ASP A 270 -5.33 21.01 -8.06
CA ASP A 270 -4.48 22.22 -8.02
C ASP A 270 -3.00 21.84 -7.83
N LEU A 271 -2.73 20.79 -7.02
CA LEU A 271 -1.39 20.26 -6.86
C LEU A 271 -0.87 19.67 -8.17
N LEU A 272 -1.69 18.89 -8.87
CA LEU A 272 -1.31 18.29 -10.15
C LEU A 272 -1.04 19.35 -11.22
N GLU A 273 -1.90 20.37 -11.34
CA GLU A 273 -1.69 21.50 -12.24
C GLU A 273 -0.37 22.22 -11.92
N TYR A 274 -0.13 22.50 -10.63
CA TYR A 274 1.15 23.10 -10.20
C TYR A 274 2.36 22.25 -10.56
N ILE A 275 2.29 20.93 -10.38
CA ILE A 275 3.40 20.03 -10.76
C ILE A 275 3.62 20.08 -12.27
N ASN A 276 2.56 19.98 -13.09
CA ASN A 276 2.65 20.04 -14.55
C ASN A 276 3.30 21.32 -15.04
N ASP A 277 2.95 22.47 -14.45
CA ASP A 277 3.46 23.78 -14.85
C ASP A 277 4.93 24.03 -14.47
N ASN A 278 5.48 23.25 -13.55
CA ASN A 278 6.81 23.47 -12.99
C ASN A 278 7.79 22.31 -13.20
N PHE A 279 7.33 21.21 -13.82
CA PHE A 279 8.17 20.09 -14.22
C PHE A 279 8.83 20.37 -15.58
#